data_12d32aceba9b6ed9a1aa263b2d5746b9
#
_entry.id   12d32aceba9b6ed9a1aa263b2d5746b9
#
_cell.length_a   1.000
_cell.length_b   1.000
_cell.length_c   1.000
_cell.angle_alpha   90.00
_cell.angle_beta   90.00
_cell.angle_gamma   90.00
#
_symmetry.space_group_name_H-M   'P 1'
#
loop_
_entity.id
_entity.type
_entity.pdbx_description
1 polymer ?
#
loop_
_entity_poly.entity_id
_entity_poly.type
_entity_poly.pdbx_seq_one_letter_code
_entity_poly.pdbx_strand_id
1 'polypeptide(L)'
;MILIGQYDSPFVRRVAVALRLYGLDYEHRAWSVFADAERIAEASPLRRVPVLIADDGEALTESYAILDWLDDLVGPERALIARSGPERRRALKTCAFATGLADKAVSLVYERVIHERGTPMWVERCREQVS
;
A
#
# COMPACT_ATOMS: atom_id res chain seq x y z
N MET A 1 -16.89 3.30 2.50
CA MET A 1 -15.70 2.52 2.07
C MET A 1 -15.13 1.72 3.24
N ILE A 2 -14.39 0.61 2.98
CA ILE A 2 -13.74 -0.21 4.01
C ILE A 2 -12.27 -0.40 3.63
N LEU A 3 -11.34 0.02 4.50
CA LEU A 3 -9.91 -0.21 4.33
C LEU A 3 -9.48 -1.44 5.14
N ILE A 4 -8.92 -2.44 4.47
CA ILE A 4 -8.45 -3.69 5.06
C ILE A 4 -6.92 -3.71 5.12
N GLY A 5 -6.39 -4.10 6.28
CA GLY A 5 -4.96 -4.27 6.57
C GLY A 5 -4.50 -3.49 7.80
N GLN A 6 -3.45 -3.96 8.43
CA GLN A 6 -2.86 -3.33 9.62
C GLN A 6 -2.03 -2.09 9.23
N TYR A 7 -1.96 -1.09 10.10
CA TYR A 7 -1.19 0.15 9.87
C TYR A 7 0.34 0.00 10.01
N ASP A 8 0.84 -1.15 10.40
CA ASP A 8 2.27 -1.47 10.31
C ASP A 8 2.72 -1.62 8.85
N SER A 9 1.81 -2.02 7.95
CA SER A 9 2.05 -2.00 6.52
C SER A 9 2.20 -0.56 5.99
N PRO A 10 3.35 -0.18 5.38
CA PRO A 10 3.51 1.13 4.76
C PRO A 10 2.54 1.37 3.61
N PHE A 11 2.09 0.30 2.96
CA PHE A 11 1.14 0.35 1.84
C PHE A 11 -0.29 0.59 2.30
N VAL A 12 -0.73 0.01 3.43
CA VAL A 12 -2.01 0.33 4.06
C VAL A 12 -1.99 1.78 4.57
N ARG A 13 -0.91 2.17 5.22
CA ARG A 13 -0.76 3.50 5.81
C ARG A 13 -0.86 4.60 4.77
N ARG A 14 -0.23 4.45 3.60
CA ARG A 14 -0.31 5.48 2.54
C ARG A 14 -1.73 5.68 2.01
N VAL A 15 -2.53 4.62 1.91
CA VAL A 15 -3.95 4.70 1.52
C VAL A 15 -4.76 5.40 2.63
N ALA A 16 -4.56 5.02 3.88
CA ALA A 16 -5.22 5.66 5.02
C ALA A 16 -4.93 7.16 5.11
N VAL A 17 -3.68 7.57 4.85
CA VAL A 17 -3.29 8.98 4.81
C VAL A 17 -4.01 9.71 3.67
N ALA A 18 -4.08 9.14 2.49
CA ALA A 18 -4.78 9.74 1.35
C ALA A 18 -6.28 9.91 1.64
N LEU A 19 -6.95 8.88 2.16
CA LEU A 19 -8.36 8.95 2.57
C LEU A 19 -8.60 10.10 3.54
N ARG A 20 -7.73 10.28 4.54
CA ARG A 20 -7.81 11.39 5.49
C ARG A 20 -7.57 12.76 4.84
N LEU A 21 -6.59 12.88 3.95
CA LEU A 21 -6.32 14.13 3.21
C LEU A 21 -7.49 14.54 2.33
N TYR A 22 -8.20 13.56 1.76
CA TYR A 22 -9.41 13.79 0.96
C TYR A 22 -10.65 14.05 1.82
N GLY A 23 -10.60 13.81 3.14
CA GLY A 23 -11.78 13.88 4.02
C GLY A 23 -12.80 12.81 3.70
N LEU A 24 -12.37 11.65 3.27
CA LEU A 24 -13.21 10.50 2.96
C LEU A 24 -13.28 9.57 4.18
N ASP A 25 -14.50 9.32 4.65
CA ASP A 25 -14.76 8.41 5.76
C ASP A 25 -14.64 6.95 5.31
N TYR A 26 -14.08 6.11 6.18
CA TYR A 26 -13.94 4.68 5.96
C TYR A 26 -13.96 3.89 7.26
N GLU A 27 -14.49 2.67 7.20
CA GLU A 27 -14.31 1.65 8.23
C GLU A 27 -12.89 1.05 8.10
N HIS A 28 -12.17 0.90 9.20
CA HIS A 28 -10.86 0.24 9.21
C HIS A 28 -10.97 -1.18 9.75
N ARG A 29 -10.60 -2.16 8.94
CA ARG A 29 -10.45 -3.56 9.33
C ARG A 29 -8.98 -3.93 9.40
N ALA A 30 -8.43 -3.95 10.62
CA ALA A 30 -7.01 -4.22 10.88
C ALA A 30 -6.67 -5.71 10.75
N TRP A 31 -7.01 -6.33 9.60
CA TRP A 31 -6.73 -7.74 9.37
C TRP A 31 -5.26 -7.98 9.08
N SER A 32 -4.73 -9.06 9.69
CA SER A 32 -3.35 -9.51 9.50
C SER A 32 -3.23 -10.40 8.27
N VAL A 33 -2.21 -10.16 7.45
CA VAL A 33 -1.88 -11.02 6.28
C VAL A 33 -1.52 -12.46 6.70
N PHE A 34 -1.25 -12.71 7.98
CA PHE A 34 -0.98 -14.03 8.51
C PHE A 34 -2.21 -14.65 9.19
N ALA A 35 -2.81 -13.94 10.14
CA ALA A 35 -3.92 -14.46 10.93
C ALA A 35 -5.25 -14.47 10.17
N ASP A 36 -5.49 -13.50 9.28
CA ASP A 36 -6.74 -13.33 8.54
C ASP A 36 -6.59 -13.57 7.03
N ALA A 37 -5.56 -14.34 6.64
CA ALA A 37 -5.21 -14.56 5.22
C ALA A 37 -6.38 -15.06 4.37
N GLU A 38 -7.22 -15.97 4.90
CA GLU A 38 -8.36 -16.52 4.17
C GLU A 38 -9.46 -15.47 3.95
N ARG A 39 -9.71 -14.60 4.94
CA ARG A 39 -10.66 -13.47 4.79
C ARG A 39 -10.17 -12.45 3.78
N ILE A 40 -8.88 -12.17 3.77
CA ILE A 40 -8.27 -11.27 2.79
C ILE A 40 -8.36 -11.88 1.39
N ALA A 41 -8.21 -13.20 1.27
CA ALA A 41 -8.28 -13.90 -0.02
C ALA A 41 -9.63 -13.74 -0.74
N GLU A 42 -10.71 -13.52 -0.01
CA GLU A 42 -12.04 -13.27 -0.58
C GLU A 42 -12.07 -12.00 -1.45
N ALA A 43 -11.27 -10.99 -1.09
CA ALA A 43 -11.18 -9.71 -1.80
C ALA A 43 -9.84 -9.52 -2.55
N SER A 44 -8.78 -10.20 -2.12
CA SER A 44 -7.44 -10.13 -2.70
C SER A 44 -6.86 -11.55 -2.82
N PRO A 45 -6.97 -12.21 -4.00
CA PRO A 45 -6.48 -13.57 -4.20
C PRO A 45 -4.99 -13.76 -3.87
N LEU A 46 -4.20 -12.70 -3.96
CA LEU A 46 -2.78 -12.70 -3.56
C LEU A 46 -2.56 -12.61 -2.05
N ARG A 47 -3.65 -12.52 -1.24
CA ARG A 47 -3.61 -12.40 0.23
C ARG A 47 -2.75 -11.22 0.70
N ARG A 48 -2.78 -10.12 -0.07
CA ARG A 48 -2.00 -8.91 0.19
C ARG A 48 -2.91 -7.77 0.63
N VAL A 49 -2.34 -6.86 1.39
CA VAL A 49 -2.98 -5.60 1.81
C VAL A 49 -2.16 -4.40 1.29
N PRO A 50 -2.78 -3.24 1.06
CA PRO A 50 -4.17 -2.86 1.35
C PRO A 50 -5.19 -3.47 0.37
N VAL A 51 -6.41 -3.63 0.88
CA VAL A 51 -7.62 -3.76 0.07
C VAL A 51 -8.55 -2.61 0.46
N LEU A 52 -9.13 -1.94 -0.51
CA LEU A 52 -10.20 -0.95 -0.31
C LEU A 52 -11.48 -1.47 -0.93
N ILE A 53 -12.51 -1.66 -0.11
CA ILE A 53 -13.86 -1.95 -0.60
C ILE A 53 -14.56 -0.61 -0.82
N ALA A 54 -14.92 -0.29 -2.05
CA ALA A 54 -15.66 0.90 -2.41
C ALA A 54 -17.13 0.81 -1.95
N ASP A 55 -17.86 1.93 -2.01
CA ASP A 55 -19.26 1.98 -1.54
C ASP A 55 -20.22 1.17 -2.43
N ASP A 56 -19.84 0.91 -3.67
CA ASP A 56 -20.56 0.02 -4.60
C ASP A 56 -20.23 -1.47 -4.42
N GLY A 57 -19.28 -1.78 -3.51
CA GLY A 57 -18.84 -3.14 -3.21
C GLY A 57 -17.64 -3.63 -4.03
N GLU A 58 -17.10 -2.82 -4.95
CA GLU A 58 -15.89 -3.18 -5.69
C GLU A 58 -14.68 -3.29 -4.74
N ALA A 59 -13.92 -4.37 -4.89
CA ALA A 59 -12.68 -4.58 -4.15
C ALA A 59 -11.48 -4.11 -4.97
N LEU A 60 -10.83 -3.04 -4.52
CA LEU A 60 -9.61 -2.49 -5.11
C LEU A 60 -8.39 -3.01 -4.36
N THR A 61 -7.40 -3.48 -5.08
CA THR A 61 -6.14 -3.99 -4.53
C THR A 61 -4.96 -3.21 -5.06
N GLU A 62 -3.79 -3.32 -4.40
CA GLU A 62 -2.57 -2.57 -4.69
C GLU A 62 -2.69 -1.06 -4.43
N SER A 63 -1.85 -0.59 -3.53
CA SER A 63 -1.95 0.78 -3.01
C SER A 63 -1.87 1.87 -4.08
N TYR A 64 -1.11 1.65 -5.17
CA TYR A 64 -1.02 2.63 -6.25
C TYR A 64 -2.33 2.72 -7.07
N ALA A 65 -2.98 1.58 -7.33
CA ALA A 65 -4.25 1.54 -8.05
C ALA A 65 -5.38 2.15 -7.21
N ILE A 66 -5.39 1.85 -5.91
CA ILE A 66 -6.33 2.48 -4.96
C ILE A 66 -6.17 4.00 -4.94
N LEU A 67 -4.92 4.50 -4.90
CA LEU A 67 -4.67 5.94 -4.87
C LEU A 67 -5.03 6.63 -6.19
N ASP A 68 -4.78 5.99 -7.33
CA ASP A 68 -5.20 6.51 -8.64
C ASP A 68 -6.72 6.59 -8.74
N TRP A 69 -7.43 5.57 -8.26
CA TRP A 69 -8.89 5.56 -8.17
C TRP A 69 -9.43 6.65 -7.22
N LEU A 70 -8.78 6.86 -6.07
CA LEU A 70 -9.16 7.92 -5.13
C LEU A 70 -8.95 9.32 -5.73
N ASP A 71 -7.84 9.53 -6.46
CA ASP A 71 -7.59 10.78 -7.19
C ASP A 71 -8.68 11.04 -8.23
N ASP A 72 -9.14 9.99 -8.93
CA ASP A 72 -10.23 10.09 -9.89
C ASP A 72 -11.58 10.40 -9.22
N LEU A 73 -11.87 9.74 -8.11
CA LEU A 73 -13.08 9.93 -7.32
C LEU A 73 -13.24 11.38 -6.82
N VAL A 74 -12.16 11.97 -6.30
CA VAL A 74 -12.21 13.34 -5.75
C VAL A 74 -12.11 14.42 -6.82
N GLY A 75 -11.75 14.06 -8.04
CA GLY A 75 -11.61 14.96 -9.18
C GLY A 75 -10.30 15.77 -9.20
N PRO A 76 -10.01 16.42 -10.34
CA PRO A 76 -8.70 17.02 -10.62
C PRO A 76 -8.32 18.16 -9.67
N GLU A 77 -9.29 18.87 -9.12
CA GLU A 77 -9.06 20.00 -8.19
C GLU A 77 -8.53 19.55 -6.82
N ARG A 78 -8.82 18.31 -6.45
CA ARG A 78 -8.49 17.74 -5.13
C ARG A 78 -7.48 16.61 -5.21
N ALA A 79 -7.18 16.10 -6.40
CA ALA A 79 -6.25 15.01 -6.60
C ALA A 79 -4.85 15.35 -6.05
N LEU A 80 -4.21 14.39 -5.38
CA LEU A 80 -2.86 14.56 -4.80
C LEU A 80 -1.78 14.67 -5.86
N ILE A 81 -2.02 14.13 -7.05
CA ILE A 81 -1.08 14.23 -8.18
C ILE A 81 -1.79 14.71 -9.45
N ALA A 82 -1.06 15.43 -10.29
CA ALA A 82 -1.58 15.87 -11.58
C ALA A 82 -2.00 14.67 -12.46
N ARG A 83 -3.09 14.84 -13.23
CA ARG A 83 -3.63 13.78 -14.09
C ARG A 83 -2.71 13.35 -15.23
N SER A 84 -1.85 14.26 -15.71
CA SER A 84 -0.98 14.01 -16.84
C SER A 84 0.25 14.94 -16.81
N GLY A 85 1.12 14.78 -17.78
CA GLY A 85 2.22 15.70 -18.03
C GLY A 85 3.45 15.52 -17.13
N PRO A 86 4.38 16.49 -17.16
CA PRO A 86 5.66 16.40 -16.45
C PRO A 86 5.52 16.32 -14.93
N GLU A 87 4.53 16.98 -14.35
CA GLU A 87 4.30 16.97 -12.90
C GLU A 87 3.88 15.59 -12.42
N ARG A 88 2.94 14.92 -13.13
CA ARG A 88 2.58 13.54 -12.85
C ARG A 88 3.80 12.62 -12.91
N ARG A 89 4.64 12.76 -13.95
CA ARG A 89 5.85 11.92 -14.06
C ARG A 89 6.82 12.12 -12.89
N ARG A 90 7.01 13.36 -12.43
CA ARG A 90 7.84 13.64 -11.25
C ARG A 90 7.26 13.01 -9.98
N ALA A 91 5.95 13.19 -9.74
CA ALA A 91 5.27 12.62 -8.59
C ALA A 91 5.35 11.08 -8.59
N LEU A 92 5.03 10.43 -9.71
CA LEU A 92 5.11 8.98 -9.84
C LEU A 92 6.54 8.45 -9.65
N LYS A 93 7.56 9.16 -10.13
CA LYS A 93 8.96 8.80 -9.89
C LYS A 93 9.29 8.84 -8.40
N THR A 94 8.88 9.88 -7.69
CA THR A 94 9.07 10.00 -6.24
C THR A 94 8.35 8.88 -5.48
N CYS A 95 7.10 8.60 -5.86
CA CYS A 95 6.32 7.50 -5.30
C CYS A 95 6.99 6.14 -5.53
N ALA A 96 7.55 5.91 -6.72
CA ALA A 96 8.23 4.66 -7.05
C ALA A 96 9.48 4.43 -6.17
N PHE A 97 10.27 5.47 -5.90
CA PHE A 97 11.39 5.36 -4.95
C PHE A 97 10.91 5.07 -3.54
N ALA A 98 9.91 5.81 -3.05
CA ALA A 98 9.36 5.62 -1.71
C ALA A 98 8.76 4.21 -1.51
N THR A 99 8.02 3.70 -2.49
CA THR A 99 7.44 2.35 -2.42
C THR A 99 8.49 1.26 -2.60
N GLY A 100 9.50 1.48 -3.42
CA GLY A 100 10.65 0.57 -3.55
C GLY A 100 11.43 0.45 -2.24
N LEU A 101 11.69 1.58 -1.56
CA LEU A 101 12.29 1.59 -0.23
C LEU A 101 11.42 0.81 0.78
N ALA A 102 10.12 1.08 0.81
CA ALA A 102 9.18 0.41 1.71
C ALA A 102 9.15 -1.11 1.47
N ASP A 103 9.17 -1.56 0.21
CA ASP A 103 9.22 -2.97 -0.17
C ASP A 103 10.49 -3.66 0.39
N LYS A 104 11.65 -3.02 0.27
CA LYS A 104 12.91 -3.56 0.81
C LYS A 104 12.95 -3.55 2.33
N ALA A 105 12.38 -2.52 2.96
CA ALA A 105 12.25 -2.49 4.42
C ALA A 105 11.34 -3.63 4.94
N VAL A 106 10.21 -3.88 4.29
CA VAL A 106 9.31 -5.01 4.60
C VAL A 106 10.03 -6.33 4.39
N SER A 107 10.78 -6.49 3.30
CA SER A 107 11.59 -7.69 3.05
C SER A 107 12.60 -7.95 4.16
N LEU A 108 13.27 -6.92 4.67
CA LEU A 108 14.20 -7.04 5.82
C LEU A 108 13.47 -7.46 7.11
N VAL A 109 12.27 -6.93 7.36
CA VAL A 109 11.48 -7.33 8.52
C VAL A 109 11.10 -8.81 8.42
N TYR A 110 10.64 -9.25 7.26
CA TYR A 110 10.24 -10.65 7.04
C TYR A 110 11.43 -11.62 7.19
N GLU A 111 12.61 -11.25 6.67
CA GLU A 111 13.82 -12.04 6.89
C GLU A 111 14.17 -12.22 8.37
N ARG A 112 13.92 -11.20 9.20
CA ARG A 112 14.22 -11.26 10.64
C ARG A 112 13.16 -11.98 11.46
N VAL A 113 11.90 -11.91 11.04
CA VAL A 113 10.75 -12.36 11.86
C VAL A 113 10.29 -13.75 11.45
N ILE A 114 10.36 -14.08 10.15
CA ILE A 114 9.79 -15.32 9.60
C ILE A 114 10.85 -16.36 9.32
N HIS A 115 12.04 -15.93 8.88
CA HIS A 115 13.10 -16.86 8.54
C HIS A 115 14.04 -17.08 9.74
N GLU A 116 14.17 -18.33 10.20
CA GLU A 116 15.08 -18.72 11.29
C GLU A 116 16.56 -18.45 10.92
N ARG A 117 16.88 -18.55 9.64
CA ARG A 117 18.21 -18.26 9.07
C ARG A 117 18.04 -17.47 7.79
N GLY A 118 18.09 -16.13 7.90
CA GLY A 118 18.11 -15.26 6.73
C GLY A 118 19.35 -15.50 5.85
N THR A 119 19.23 -15.32 4.54
CA THR A 119 20.35 -15.41 3.61
C THR A 119 21.23 -14.15 3.75
N PRO A 120 22.48 -14.22 4.26
CA PRO A 120 23.28 -13.02 4.54
C PRO A 120 23.44 -12.08 3.35
N MET A 121 23.68 -12.62 2.16
CA MET A 121 23.79 -11.84 0.93
C MET A 121 22.51 -11.07 0.60
N TRP A 122 21.33 -11.66 0.80
CA TRP A 122 20.07 -11.00 0.57
C TRP A 122 19.78 -9.89 1.58
N VAL A 123 20.07 -10.17 2.86
CA VAL A 123 19.94 -9.19 3.95
C VAL A 123 20.81 -7.96 3.68
N GLU A 124 22.08 -8.18 3.30
CA GLU A 124 23.00 -7.07 3.01
C GLU A 124 22.52 -6.25 1.80
N ARG A 125 22.13 -6.92 0.71
CA ARG A 125 21.56 -6.23 -0.45
C ARG A 125 20.33 -5.37 -0.09
N CYS A 126 19.42 -5.89 0.72
CA CYS A 126 18.25 -5.10 1.17
C CYS A 126 18.66 -3.91 2.05
N ARG A 127 19.67 -4.06 2.90
CA ARG A 127 20.22 -2.95 3.71
C ARG A 127 20.78 -1.82 2.84
N GLU A 128 21.60 -2.18 1.87
CA GLU A 128 22.15 -1.20 0.90
C GLU A 128 21.05 -0.44 0.14
N GLN A 129 19.92 -1.10 -0.11
CA GLN A 129 18.79 -0.48 -0.83
C GLN A 129 17.93 0.45 0.04
N VAL A 130 18.03 0.37 1.37
CA VAL A 130 17.28 1.23 2.30
C VAL A 130 18.16 2.28 3.00
N SER A 131 19.47 2.26 2.78
CA SER A 131 20.45 3.25 3.25
C SER A 131 20.50 4.46 2.34
#